data_762ebe9fe60cee7d77c2243bb7729d2d
#
_entry.id   762ebe9fe60cee7d77c2243bb7729d2d
#
_cell.length_a   1.000
_cell.length_b   1.000
_cell.length_c   1.000
_cell.angle_alpha   90.00
_cell.angle_beta   90.00
_cell.angle_gamma   90.00
#
_symmetry.space_group_name_H-M   'P 1'
#
loop_
_entity.id
_entity.type
_entity.pdbx_description
1 polymer ?
#
loop_
_entity_poly.entity_id
_entity_poly.type
_entity_poly.pdbx_seq_one_letter_code
_entity_poly.pdbx_strand_id
1 'polypeptide(L)'
;MEVAFESGSFSDRKERLLGEVFQTEFSKHRHAFETRFENVFSLAERGFNASQIAFARAALSNMIGSIGYFYGSSLVHSRHTSEPIDYWPAGLYTAVPSRSFFPRGFLWDEGFHQLLISRWDEKLSQDIIGHWLDLINIEGWIPREQILGSEARARVPDEFVVQFSENANPPALFLPLRLIINSLIASNNSQDRQYLRTLFPRVRAWYGWFNRTQTGVVPSSYRWRGRNATTVKELNPKTLTSGLDDYPRASHPTDDERHVDLRCWMAVASGVMKDLALFLNESSARIYSTVHTRLMDNDLLNQLHWSESAKRYSDYGLHTDSVRLQRPAPPPNLQPGQRPPPPREKERMVRQEPSLGFVDSSFGYVSLFPFLLRILAPDSPQLGQILSDLRQRELLWTPFGLRSLAKTSPLYGKYNTEHDPPYWRGSIWINVNYLALAALRHYSTAAVGSNSAAAASLYDELRSNIINNVFLQYRTSGYIWEQYDDTTGQGKGSHPFTGWSALVVAIMAENFY
;
A
#
# COMPACT_ATOMS: atom_id res chain seq x y z
N MET A 1 19.25 20.84 -34.16
CA MET A 1 18.06 20.40 -34.92
C MET A 1 16.87 20.50 -33.97
N GLU A 2 15.87 21.30 -34.32
CA GLU A 2 14.62 21.38 -33.58
C GLU A 2 13.55 20.58 -34.33
N VAL A 3 12.74 19.80 -33.60
CA VAL A 3 11.65 19.02 -34.17
C VAL A 3 10.36 19.45 -33.44
N ALA A 4 9.42 20.03 -34.18
CA ALA A 4 8.11 20.38 -33.69
C ALA A 4 7.09 19.34 -34.15
N PHE A 5 6.30 18.81 -33.21
CA PHE A 5 5.12 18.03 -33.49
C PHE A 5 3.88 18.90 -33.35
N GLU A 6 3.09 19.00 -34.40
CA GLU A 6 1.85 19.76 -34.41
C GLU A 6 0.67 18.81 -34.65
N SER A 7 -0.32 18.85 -33.76
CA SER A 7 -1.58 18.11 -33.92
C SER A 7 -2.65 19.04 -34.51
N GLY A 8 -3.52 18.52 -35.37
CA GLY A 8 -4.63 19.28 -35.99
C GLY A 8 -5.64 19.89 -35.02
N SER A 9 -5.59 19.53 -33.73
CA SER A 9 -6.40 20.13 -32.67
C SER A 9 -5.89 21.50 -32.19
N PHE A 10 -4.75 21.99 -32.70
CA PHE A 10 -4.15 23.27 -32.33
C PHE A 10 -4.24 24.32 -33.45
N SER A 11 -5.33 24.33 -34.19
CA SER A 11 -5.55 25.30 -35.29
C SER A 11 -5.50 26.79 -34.86
N ASP A 12 -5.69 27.07 -33.56
CA ASP A 12 -5.74 28.45 -33.05
C ASP A 12 -4.39 29.00 -32.61
N ARG A 13 -3.30 28.24 -32.74
CA ARG A 13 -1.97 28.71 -32.36
C ARG A 13 -1.44 29.65 -33.45
N LYS A 14 -1.18 30.91 -33.08
CA LYS A 14 -0.69 31.94 -34.01
C LYS A 14 0.76 31.76 -34.42
N GLU A 15 1.59 31.14 -33.55
CA GLU A 15 3.04 30.98 -33.76
C GLU A 15 3.47 29.55 -33.46
N ARG A 16 4.47 29.07 -34.19
CA ARG A 16 5.09 27.76 -33.93
C ARG A 16 5.94 27.80 -32.66
N LEU A 17 5.91 26.72 -31.88
CA LEU A 17 6.74 26.58 -30.68
C LEU A 17 8.16 26.17 -31.05
N LEU A 18 8.93 27.11 -31.60
CA LEU A 18 10.33 26.95 -32.00
C LEU A 18 11.17 28.11 -31.45
N GLY A 19 12.46 27.92 -31.26
CA GLY A 19 13.41 28.94 -30.85
C GLY A 19 12.97 29.75 -29.63
N GLU A 20 12.96 31.07 -29.74
CA GLU A 20 12.62 31.99 -28.63
C GLU A 20 11.17 31.86 -28.16
N VAL A 21 10.23 31.57 -29.07
CA VAL A 21 8.82 31.36 -28.72
C VAL A 21 8.69 30.17 -27.79
N PHE A 22 9.36 29.05 -28.12
CA PHE A 22 9.41 27.89 -27.25
C PHE A 22 10.03 28.20 -25.90
N GLN A 23 11.17 28.89 -25.86
CA GLN A 23 11.86 29.23 -24.60
C GLN A 23 10.99 30.12 -23.70
N THR A 24 10.27 31.08 -24.30
CA THR A 24 9.38 31.97 -23.57
C THR A 24 8.20 31.19 -22.94
N GLU A 25 7.50 30.39 -23.73
CA GLU A 25 6.38 29.58 -23.24
C GLU A 25 6.83 28.52 -22.22
N PHE A 26 7.97 27.86 -22.46
CA PHE A 26 8.56 26.93 -21.51
C PHE A 26 8.87 27.60 -20.17
N SER A 27 9.49 28.78 -20.19
CA SER A 27 9.81 29.54 -18.97
C SER A 27 8.55 29.95 -18.21
N LYS A 28 7.51 30.36 -18.93
CA LYS A 28 6.19 30.71 -18.36
C LYS A 28 5.54 29.52 -17.68
N HIS A 29 5.48 28.37 -18.35
CA HIS A 29 4.91 27.14 -17.77
C HIS A 29 5.72 26.63 -16.58
N ARG A 30 7.05 26.68 -16.66
CA ARG A 30 7.93 26.35 -15.56
C ARG A 30 7.68 27.22 -14.35
N HIS A 31 7.61 28.53 -14.53
CA HIS A 31 7.33 29.47 -13.45
C HIS A 31 5.94 29.22 -12.83
N ALA A 32 4.92 29.00 -13.67
CA ALA A 32 3.57 28.67 -13.20
C ALA A 32 3.55 27.38 -12.36
N PHE A 33 4.27 26.33 -12.79
CA PHE A 33 4.42 25.10 -12.03
C PHE A 33 5.12 25.33 -10.68
N GLU A 34 6.23 26.08 -10.68
CA GLU A 34 7.00 26.38 -9.46
C GLU A 34 6.18 27.17 -8.45
N THR A 35 5.43 28.16 -8.92
CA THR A 35 4.51 28.96 -8.09
C THR A 35 3.38 28.11 -7.52
N ARG A 36 2.73 27.29 -8.36
CA ARG A 36 1.66 26.39 -7.89
C ARG A 36 2.20 25.39 -6.88
N PHE A 37 3.41 24.84 -7.12
CA PHE A 37 4.04 23.90 -6.20
C PHE A 37 4.25 24.50 -4.82
N GLU A 38 4.78 25.72 -4.75
CA GLU A 38 5.00 26.40 -3.46
C GLU A 38 3.68 26.76 -2.78
N ASN A 39 2.67 27.21 -3.52
CA ASN A 39 1.35 27.48 -2.98
C ASN A 39 0.67 26.24 -2.37
N VAL A 40 0.91 25.05 -2.93
CA VAL A 40 0.32 23.79 -2.44
C VAL A 40 1.10 23.20 -1.27
N PHE A 41 2.43 23.25 -1.30
CA PHE A 41 3.27 22.50 -0.37
C PHE A 41 4.04 23.39 0.62
N SER A 42 4.22 24.68 0.34
CA SER A 42 4.87 25.70 1.20
C SER A 42 6.21 25.26 1.78
N LEU A 43 7.07 24.60 0.96
CA LEU A 43 8.29 24.00 1.45
C LEU A 43 9.35 25.03 1.84
N ALA A 44 9.39 26.19 1.17
CA ALA A 44 10.30 27.27 1.53
C ALA A 44 9.97 27.86 2.93
N GLU A 45 8.68 28.05 3.22
CA GLU A 45 8.21 28.51 4.54
C GLU A 45 8.51 27.48 5.65
N ARG A 46 8.58 26.20 5.30
CA ARG A 46 8.94 25.10 6.21
C ARG A 46 10.45 24.92 6.40
N GLY A 47 11.28 25.81 5.83
CA GLY A 47 12.72 25.84 6.02
C GLY A 47 13.53 24.89 5.14
N PHE A 48 12.92 24.29 4.09
CA PHE A 48 13.68 23.49 3.13
C PHE A 48 14.49 24.35 2.18
N ASN A 49 15.71 23.92 1.89
CA ASN A 49 16.60 24.63 0.97
C ASN A 49 16.24 24.37 -0.50
N ALA A 50 16.81 25.17 -1.40
CA ALA A 50 16.52 25.09 -2.84
C ALA A 50 16.76 23.71 -3.45
N SER A 51 17.79 22.96 -3.01
CA SER A 51 18.07 21.60 -3.48
C SER A 51 17.02 20.59 -3.05
N GLN A 52 16.53 20.67 -1.82
CA GLN A 52 15.46 19.84 -1.30
C GLN A 52 14.11 20.17 -1.98
N ILE A 53 13.84 21.45 -2.26
CA ILE A 53 12.65 21.86 -3.00
C ILE A 53 12.70 21.35 -4.45
N ALA A 54 13.86 21.44 -5.10
CA ALA A 54 14.05 20.90 -6.45
C ALA A 54 13.83 19.38 -6.50
N PHE A 55 14.32 18.64 -5.49
CA PHE A 55 14.04 17.22 -5.33
C PHE A 55 12.54 16.94 -5.16
N ALA A 56 11.85 17.67 -4.30
CA ALA A 56 10.43 17.49 -4.06
C ALA A 56 9.59 17.77 -5.34
N ARG A 57 9.97 18.79 -6.11
CA ARG A 57 9.37 19.07 -7.43
C ARG A 57 9.58 17.92 -8.41
N ALA A 58 10.79 17.34 -8.45
CA ALA A 58 11.08 16.17 -9.27
C ALA A 58 10.25 14.96 -8.85
N ALA A 59 10.10 14.70 -7.54
CA ALA A 59 9.30 13.61 -7.00
C ALA A 59 7.81 13.74 -7.39
N LEU A 60 7.23 14.95 -7.25
CA LEU A 60 5.87 15.21 -7.70
C LEU A 60 5.73 15.05 -9.23
N SER A 61 6.66 15.62 -9.99
CA SER A 61 6.66 15.54 -11.47
C SER A 61 6.73 14.10 -11.95
N ASN A 62 7.52 13.24 -11.29
CA ASN A 62 7.60 11.82 -11.59
C ASN A 62 6.26 11.11 -11.33
N MET A 63 5.62 11.40 -10.20
CA MET A 63 4.30 10.84 -9.87
C MET A 63 3.25 11.25 -10.92
N ILE A 64 3.11 12.55 -11.20
CA ILE A 64 2.15 13.05 -12.20
C ILE A 64 2.51 12.53 -13.60
N GLY A 65 3.79 12.49 -13.95
CA GLY A 65 4.28 11.97 -15.23
C GLY A 65 4.13 10.45 -15.39
N SER A 66 3.85 9.72 -14.32
CA SER A 66 3.56 8.28 -14.39
C SER A 66 2.12 7.97 -14.79
N ILE A 67 1.22 8.95 -14.72
CA ILE A 67 -0.18 8.77 -15.11
C ILE A 67 -0.26 8.43 -16.59
N GLY A 68 -1.00 7.36 -16.90
CA GLY A 68 -1.25 6.91 -18.25
C GLY A 68 -2.69 6.44 -18.44
N TYR A 69 -3.10 6.34 -19.70
CA TYR A 69 -4.35 5.73 -20.09
C TYR A 69 -4.08 4.36 -20.70
N PHE A 70 -4.75 3.35 -20.19
CA PHE A 70 -4.65 1.96 -20.62
C PHE A 70 -6.02 1.47 -21.04
N TYR A 71 -6.08 0.58 -22.04
CA TYR A 71 -7.32 0.00 -22.51
C TYR A 71 -7.15 -1.47 -22.85
N GLY A 72 -8.09 -2.29 -22.42
CA GLY A 72 -8.10 -3.71 -22.72
C GLY A 72 -8.88 -4.52 -21.70
N SER A 73 -8.65 -5.83 -21.72
CA SER A 73 -9.28 -6.80 -20.83
C SER A 73 -8.24 -7.49 -19.97
N SER A 74 -8.45 -7.55 -18.65
CA SER A 74 -7.73 -8.45 -17.75
C SER A 74 -8.23 -9.89 -17.94
N LEU A 75 -7.37 -10.89 -17.67
CA LEU A 75 -7.77 -12.29 -17.62
C LEU A 75 -8.17 -12.63 -16.18
N VAL A 76 -9.37 -13.14 -16.00
CA VAL A 76 -9.93 -13.40 -14.67
C VAL A 76 -10.42 -14.84 -14.52
N HIS A 77 -10.29 -15.38 -13.32
CA HIS A 77 -10.87 -16.64 -12.92
C HIS A 77 -11.80 -16.42 -11.72
N SER A 78 -13.00 -16.93 -11.81
CA SER A 78 -13.99 -16.83 -10.74
C SER A 78 -14.50 -18.22 -10.36
N ARG A 79 -15.15 -18.32 -9.20
CA ARG A 79 -15.85 -19.55 -8.78
C ARG A 79 -16.95 -20.00 -9.75
N HIS A 80 -17.34 -19.16 -10.69
CA HIS A 80 -18.40 -19.44 -11.68
C HIS A 80 -17.84 -19.88 -13.02
N THR A 81 -16.52 -19.94 -13.19
CA THR A 81 -15.87 -20.29 -14.45
C THR A 81 -14.92 -21.47 -14.23
N SER A 82 -14.90 -22.44 -15.15
CA SER A 82 -13.95 -23.58 -15.10
C SER A 82 -12.55 -23.18 -15.57
N GLU A 83 -12.48 -22.18 -16.45
CA GLU A 83 -11.24 -21.68 -17.04
C GLU A 83 -11.19 -20.14 -16.91
N PRO A 84 -10.00 -19.54 -16.96
CA PRO A 84 -9.87 -18.09 -17.01
C PRO A 84 -10.56 -17.51 -18.24
N ILE A 85 -11.27 -16.41 -18.06
CA ILE A 85 -12.00 -15.68 -19.12
C ILE A 85 -11.56 -14.23 -19.17
N ASP A 86 -11.74 -13.58 -20.31
CA ASP A 86 -11.53 -12.15 -20.43
C ASP A 86 -12.59 -11.39 -19.62
N TYR A 87 -12.12 -10.45 -18.79
CA TYR A 87 -12.96 -9.43 -18.19
C TYR A 87 -13.46 -8.49 -19.30
N TRP A 88 -14.48 -7.66 -19.05
CA TRP A 88 -14.91 -6.71 -20.10
C TRP A 88 -13.78 -5.72 -20.46
N PRO A 89 -13.71 -5.27 -21.72
CA PRO A 89 -12.78 -4.22 -22.11
C PRO A 89 -13.09 -2.92 -21.37
N ALA A 90 -12.11 -2.33 -20.75
CA ALA A 90 -12.25 -1.09 -20.00
C ALA A 90 -11.07 -0.17 -20.23
N GLY A 91 -11.33 1.15 -20.14
CA GLY A 91 -10.31 2.17 -20.07
C GLY A 91 -9.93 2.45 -18.61
N LEU A 92 -8.65 2.57 -18.36
CA LEU A 92 -8.13 2.92 -17.04
C LEU A 92 -7.18 4.11 -17.12
N TYR A 93 -7.52 5.17 -16.42
CA TYR A 93 -6.61 6.25 -16.09
C TYR A 93 -5.98 5.92 -14.74
N THR A 94 -4.65 5.82 -14.67
CA THR A 94 -3.95 5.39 -13.44
C THR A 94 -2.51 5.86 -13.44
N ALA A 95 -1.97 6.14 -12.25
CA ALA A 95 -0.54 6.26 -12.06
C ALA A 95 0.08 4.85 -12.03
N VAL A 96 1.29 4.70 -12.61
CA VAL A 96 2.02 3.44 -12.59
C VAL A 96 3.25 3.55 -11.69
N PRO A 97 3.51 2.55 -10.82
CA PRO A 97 4.62 2.64 -9.86
C PRO A 97 6.00 2.65 -10.51
N SER A 98 6.16 1.98 -11.64
CA SER A 98 7.40 1.99 -12.43
C SER A 98 7.13 1.61 -13.88
N ARG A 99 7.38 2.52 -14.81
CA ARG A 99 7.21 2.24 -16.25
C ARG A 99 8.20 1.22 -16.80
N SER A 100 9.38 1.13 -16.17
CA SER A 100 10.44 0.22 -16.63
C SER A 100 10.21 -1.22 -16.20
N PHE A 101 9.62 -1.44 -15.01
CA PHE A 101 9.48 -2.77 -14.41
C PHE A 101 8.05 -3.30 -14.50
N PHE A 102 7.05 -2.51 -14.15
CA PHE A 102 5.64 -2.92 -14.15
C PHE A 102 4.73 -1.76 -14.57
N PRO A 103 4.66 -1.47 -15.88
CA PRO A 103 3.91 -0.33 -16.43
C PRO A 103 2.41 -0.62 -16.46
N ARG A 104 1.81 -0.85 -15.30
CA ARG A 104 0.38 -1.14 -15.13
C ARG A 104 -0.16 -0.60 -13.82
N GLY A 105 -1.47 -0.51 -13.70
CA GLY A 105 -2.14 -0.08 -12.47
C GLY A 105 -2.20 -1.17 -11.42
N PHE A 106 -2.00 -0.77 -10.16
CA PHE A 106 -2.13 -1.60 -8.96
C PHE A 106 -3.10 -0.92 -7.98
N LEU A 107 -4.10 -1.67 -7.51
CA LEU A 107 -5.22 -1.10 -6.78
C LEU A 107 -4.83 -0.44 -5.44
N TRP A 108 -4.00 -1.09 -4.63
CA TRP A 108 -3.63 -0.50 -3.34
C TRP A 108 -2.58 0.59 -3.46
N ASP A 109 -1.67 0.47 -4.44
CA ASP A 109 -0.69 1.51 -4.79
C ASP A 109 -1.41 2.81 -5.15
N GLU A 110 -2.47 2.71 -5.97
CA GLU A 110 -3.25 3.88 -6.38
C GLU A 110 -3.83 4.63 -5.18
N GLY A 111 -4.21 3.95 -4.10
CA GLY A 111 -4.62 4.60 -2.87
C GLY A 111 -3.54 5.54 -2.30
N PHE A 112 -2.28 5.15 -2.36
CA PHE A 112 -1.16 5.98 -1.92
C PHE A 112 -0.80 7.07 -2.93
N HIS A 113 -0.87 6.78 -4.23
CA HIS A 113 -0.65 7.79 -5.27
C HIS A 113 -1.63 8.94 -5.12
N GLN A 114 -2.90 8.62 -4.90
CA GLN A 114 -3.95 9.62 -4.80
C GLN A 114 -3.87 10.48 -3.52
N LEU A 115 -3.16 10.08 -2.49
CA LEU A 115 -2.85 10.94 -1.35
C LEU A 115 -2.00 12.17 -1.73
N LEU A 116 -1.12 12.03 -2.72
CA LEU A 116 -0.32 13.14 -3.24
C LEU A 116 -1.00 13.84 -4.41
N ILE A 117 -1.56 13.08 -5.37
CA ILE A 117 -2.22 13.62 -6.57
C ILE A 117 -3.41 14.49 -6.18
N SER A 118 -4.24 14.08 -5.20
CA SER A 118 -5.40 14.86 -4.76
C SER A 118 -5.03 16.24 -4.16
N ARG A 119 -3.84 16.35 -3.57
CA ARG A 119 -3.33 17.64 -3.08
C ARG A 119 -2.90 18.57 -4.20
N TRP A 120 -2.37 17.99 -5.27
CA TRP A 120 -1.99 18.74 -6.46
C TRP A 120 -3.19 19.11 -7.33
N ASP A 121 -4.06 18.12 -7.59
CA ASP A 121 -5.24 18.30 -8.43
C ASP A 121 -6.35 17.32 -7.99
N GLU A 122 -7.32 17.86 -7.23
CA GLU A 122 -8.40 17.05 -6.69
C GLU A 122 -9.32 16.48 -7.78
N LYS A 123 -9.54 17.23 -8.88
CA LYS A 123 -10.39 16.79 -9.99
C LYS A 123 -9.74 15.64 -10.76
N LEU A 124 -8.44 15.75 -11.05
CA LEU A 124 -7.67 14.65 -11.66
C LEU A 124 -7.73 13.40 -10.78
N SER A 125 -7.62 13.56 -9.46
CA SER A 125 -7.75 12.45 -8.51
C SER A 125 -9.16 11.84 -8.53
N GLN A 126 -10.21 12.68 -8.61
CA GLN A 126 -11.60 12.20 -8.73
C GLN A 126 -11.81 11.39 -10.01
N ASP A 127 -11.25 11.81 -11.14
CA ASP A 127 -11.32 11.09 -12.41
C ASP A 127 -10.60 9.73 -12.33
N ILE A 128 -9.39 9.68 -11.79
CA ILE A 128 -8.62 8.44 -11.63
C ILE A 128 -9.37 7.45 -10.72
N ILE A 129 -9.87 7.90 -9.58
CA ILE A 129 -10.65 7.07 -8.66
C ILE A 129 -11.94 6.59 -9.34
N GLY A 130 -12.59 7.44 -10.14
CA GLY A 130 -13.76 7.08 -10.93
C GLY A 130 -13.47 5.92 -11.88
N HIS A 131 -12.37 5.97 -12.64
CA HIS A 131 -11.93 4.89 -13.53
C HIS A 131 -11.69 3.56 -12.79
N TRP A 132 -11.04 3.59 -11.62
CA TRP A 132 -10.85 2.39 -10.82
C TRP A 132 -12.18 1.82 -10.33
N LEU A 133 -13.12 2.65 -9.91
CA LEU A 133 -14.45 2.21 -9.48
C LEU A 133 -15.34 1.76 -10.63
N ASP A 134 -15.07 2.16 -11.87
CA ASP A 134 -15.76 1.65 -13.06
C ASP A 134 -15.32 0.22 -13.45
N LEU A 135 -14.23 -0.29 -12.87
CA LEU A 135 -13.79 -1.68 -13.03
C LEU A 135 -14.49 -2.66 -12.09
N ILE A 136 -15.38 -2.19 -11.22
CA ILE A 136 -16.14 -3.03 -10.27
C ILE A 136 -17.07 -3.97 -11.01
N ASN A 137 -16.99 -5.27 -10.74
CA ASN A 137 -17.96 -6.24 -11.24
C ASN A 137 -19.28 -6.18 -10.44
N ILE A 138 -20.27 -6.96 -10.89
CA ILE A 138 -21.59 -7.03 -10.23
C ILE A 138 -21.52 -7.48 -8.77
N GLU A 139 -20.49 -8.22 -8.38
CA GLU A 139 -20.26 -8.64 -6.99
C GLU A 139 -19.59 -7.57 -6.15
N GLY A 140 -19.01 -6.52 -6.74
CA GLY A 140 -18.29 -5.43 -6.08
C GLY A 140 -16.76 -5.63 -6.03
N TRP A 141 -16.23 -6.60 -6.78
CA TRP A 141 -14.80 -6.88 -6.84
C TRP A 141 -14.10 -6.06 -7.93
N ILE A 142 -12.83 -5.70 -7.68
CA ILE A 142 -11.91 -5.07 -8.64
C ILE A 142 -10.65 -5.94 -8.74
N PRO A 143 -10.18 -6.29 -9.96
CA PRO A 143 -8.87 -6.92 -10.13
C PRO A 143 -7.75 -6.07 -9.53
N ARG A 144 -6.89 -6.67 -8.71
CA ARG A 144 -5.84 -5.92 -8.01
C ARG A 144 -4.73 -5.41 -8.93
N GLU A 145 -4.42 -6.13 -10.00
CA GLU A 145 -3.50 -5.72 -11.08
C GLU A 145 -4.27 -5.56 -12.37
N GLN A 146 -4.04 -4.44 -13.08
CA GLN A 146 -4.72 -4.12 -14.30
C GLN A 146 -3.84 -4.45 -15.51
N ILE A 147 -3.87 -5.73 -15.92
CA ILE A 147 -3.09 -6.30 -17.01
C ILE A 147 -3.95 -6.24 -18.28
N LEU A 148 -4.01 -5.05 -18.89
CA LEU A 148 -4.96 -4.74 -19.96
C LEU A 148 -4.37 -5.06 -21.35
N GLY A 149 -4.87 -6.13 -21.95
CA GLY A 149 -4.55 -6.54 -23.30
C GLY A 149 -3.33 -7.45 -23.43
N SER A 150 -3.08 -7.94 -24.63
CA SER A 150 -2.07 -8.96 -24.93
C SER A 150 -0.63 -8.47 -24.74
N GLU A 151 -0.36 -7.20 -25.06
CA GLU A 151 0.98 -6.62 -24.86
C GLU A 151 1.35 -6.54 -23.38
N ALA A 152 0.42 -6.11 -22.53
CA ALA A 152 0.62 -6.08 -21.08
C ALA A 152 0.82 -7.50 -20.52
N ARG A 153 0.03 -8.48 -20.98
CA ARG A 153 0.15 -9.89 -20.57
C ARG A 153 1.53 -10.47 -20.90
N ALA A 154 2.10 -10.14 -22.05
CA ALA A 154 3.41 -10.64 -22.48
C ALA A 154 4.58 -10.15 -21.60
N ARG A 155 4.36 -9.16 -20.73
CA ARG A 155 5.37 -8.55 -19.84
C ARG A 155 5.16 -8.90 -18.36
N VAL A 156 4.22 -9.77 -18.06
CA VAL A 156 3.88 -10.19 -16.70
C VAL A 156 4.21 -11.67 -16.55
N PRO A 157 4.87 -12.09 -15.46
CA PRO A 157 5.05 -13.51 -15.17
C PRO A 157 3.70 -14.25 -15.16
N ASP A 158 3.65 -15.44 -15.75
CA ASP A 158 2.42 -16.20 -15.96
C ASP A 158 1.58 -16.38 -14.69
N GLU A 159 2.25 -16.54 -13.54
CA GLU A 159 1.61 -16.70 -12.23
C GLU A 159 0.76 -15.48 -11.79
N PHE A 160 1.02 -14.29 -12.35
CA PHE A 160 0.30 -13.04 -12.01
C PHE A 160 -0.71 -12.61 -13.08
N VAL A 161 -0.73 -13.24 -14.25
CA VAL A 161 -1.61 -12.83 -15.36
C VAL A 161 -3.08 -13.01 -15.00
N VAL A 162 -3.43 -14.16 -14.42
CA VAL A 162 -4.81 -14.48 -14.05
C VAL A 162 -5.17 -13.83 -12.72
N GLN A 163 -6.21 -12.99 -12.73
CA GLN A 163 -6.74 -12.36 -11.53
C GLN A 163 -7.91 -13.17 -10.96
N PHE A 164 -7.83 -13.58 -9.70
CA PHE A 164 -8.84 -14.41 -9.04
C PHE A 164 -9.86 -13.55 -8.32
N SER A 165 -11.15 -13.73 -8.62
CA SER A 165 -12.25 -12.90 -8.08
C SER A 165 -12.48 -13.02 -6.57
N GLU A 166 -11.83 -13.97 -5.90
CA GLU A 166 -11.85 -14.12 -4.44
C GLU A 166 -10.72 -13.35 -3.75
N ASN A 167 -9.72 -12.91 -4.53
CA ASN A 167 -8.55 -12.22 -4.04
C ASN A 167 -8.81 -10.72 -3.90
N ALA A 168 -8.65 -10.21 -2.69
CA ALA A 168 -8.70 -8.80 -2.38
C ALA A 168 -7.34 -8.10 -2.64
N ASN A 169 -7.33 -6.80 -2.40
CA ASN A 169 -6.13 -6.00 -2.18
C ASN A 169 -6.46 -4.97 -1.09
N PRO A 170 -5.49 -4.41 -0.34
CA PRO A 170 -5.83 -3.44 0.69
C PRO A 170 -6.69 -2.30 0.14
N PRO A 171 -7.81 -1.96 0.78
CA PRO A 171 -8.69 -0.93 0.25
C PRO A 171 -8.15 0.49 0.54
N ALA A 172 -6.90 0.71 0.12
CA ALA A 172 -6.15 1.94 0.36
C ALA A 172 -6.80 3.18 -0.27
N LEU A 173 -7.60 3.01 -1.32
CA LEU A 173 -8.39 4.09 -1.92
C LEU A 173 -9.34 4.78 -0.93
N PHE A 174 -9.73 4.13 0.18
CA PHE A 174 -10.52 4.80 1.22
C PHE A 174 -9.77 5.94 1.92
N LEU A 175 -8.42 5.96 1.87
CA LEU A 175 -7.65 7.06 2.45
C LEU A 175 -7.82 8.36 1.65
N PRO A 176 -7.50 8.41 0.33
CA PRO A 176 -7.76 9.62 -0.47
C PRO A 176 -9.26 9.91 -0.61
N LEU A 177 -10.14 8.91 -0.69
CA LEU A 177 -11.58 9.12 -0.67
C LEU A 177 -12.03 9.88 0.57
N ARG A 178 -11.50 9.58 1.75
CA ARG A 178 -11.79 10.33 2.98
C ARG A 178 -11.44 11.81 2.85
N LEU A 179 -10.26 12.12 2.27
CA LEU A 179 -9.84 13.50 2.06
C LEU A 179 -10.76 14.24 1.10
N ILE A 180 -11.05 13.64 -0.06
CA ILE A 180 -11.91 14.21 -1.09
C ILE A 180 -13.34 14.39 -0.56
N ILE A 181 -13.91 13.37 0.07
CA ILE A 181 -15.26 13.43 0.66
C ILE A 181 -15.35 14.56 1.68
N ASN A 182 -14.37 14.71 2.57
CA ASN A 182 -14.35 15.79 3.55
C ASN A 182 -14.26 17.16 2.90
N SER A 183 -13.44 17.33 1.84
CA SER A 183 -13.34 18.55 1.05
C SER A 183 -14.67 18.91 0.40
N LEU A 184 -15.32 17.95 -0.26
CA LEU A 184 -16.60 18.14 -0.96
C LEU A 184 -17.78 18.37 0.01
N ILE A 185 -17.75 17.73 1.19
CA ILE A 185 -18.73 18.01 2.26
C ILE A 185 -18.58 19.45 2.76
N ALA A 186 -17.34 19.91 2.94
CA ALA A 186 -17.06 21.26 3.41
C ALA A 186 -17.47 22.33 2.38
N SER A 187 -17.31 22.08 1.09
CA SER A 187 -17.75 22.98 0.01
C SER A 187 -19.27 23.11 -0.07
N ASN A 188 -19.98 22.03 0.25
CA ASN A 188 -21.44 21.89 0.31
C ASN A 188 -22.19 22.43 -0.92
N ASN A 189 -21.57 22.44 -2.10
CA ASN A 189 -22.23 22.85 -3.34
C ASN A 189 -23.01 21.67 -3.98
N SER A 190 -23.95 22.01 -4.88
CA SER A 190 -24.84 21.02 -5.50
C SER A 190 -24.12 20.06 -6.44
N GLN A 191 -23.07 20.52 -7.12
CA GLN A 191 -22.28 19.73 -8.06
C GLN A 191 -21.47 18.64 -7.31
N ASP A 192 -20.83 19.01 -6.21
CA ASP A 192 -20.07 18.10 -5.36
C ASP A 192 -20.99 17.05 -4.72
N ARG A 193 -22.16 17.47 -4.25
CA ARG A 193 -23.17 16.52 -3.75
C ARG A 193 -23.63 15.54 -4.83
N GLN A 194 -23.80 16.00 -6.06
CA GLN A 194 -24.17 15.13 -7.19
C GLN A 194 -23.05 14.14 -7.52
N TYR A 195 -21.80 14.57 -7.52
CA TYR A 195 -20.65 13.68 -7.69
C TYR A 195 -20.63 12.58 -6.63
N LEU A 196 -20.79 12.95 -5.35
CA LEU A 196 -20.81 11.96 -4.25
C LEU A 196 -22.00 10.98 -4.37
N ARG A 197 -23.15 11.43 -4.84
CA ARG A 197 -24.30 10.53 -5.14
C ARG A 197 -23.99 9.53 -6.25
N THR A 198 -23.25 9.93 -7.26
CA THR A 198 -22.82 9.04 -8.35
C THR A 198 -21.77 8.03 -7.89
N LEU A 199 -20.87 8.46 -6.99
CA LEU A 199 -19.79 7.64 -6.42
C LEU A 199 -20.33 6.57 -5.45
N PHE A 200 -21.30 6.93 -4.61
CA PHE A 200 -21.77 6.13 -3.48
C PHE A 200 -22.15 4.68 -3.82
N PRO A 201 -22.92 4.37 -4.88
CA PRO A 201 -23.29 2.99 -5.22
C PRO A 201 -22.07 2.09 -5.48
N ARG A 202 -21.05 2.63 -6.14
CA ARG A 202 -19.82 1.90 -6.48
C ARG A 202 -18.99 1.61 -5.22
N VAL A 203 -18.73 2.62 -4.41
CA VAL A 203 -17.98 2.47 -3.14
C VAL A 203 -18.74 1.53 -2.19
N ARG A 204 -20.08 1.60 -2.17
CA ARG A 204 -20.94 0.68 -1.42
C ARG A 204 -20.81 -0.77 -1.91
N ALA A 205 -20.79 -0.99 -3.22
CA ALA A 205 -20.62 -2.32 -3.80
C ALA A 205 -19.25 -2.92 -3.41
N TRP A 206 -18.18 -2.12 -3.54
CA TRP A 206 -16.83 -2.53 -3.17
C TRP A 206 -16.69 -2.85 -1.68
N TYR A 207 -17.15 -1.95 -0.80
CA TYR A 207 -17.19 -2.19 0.64
C TYR A 207 -18.00 -3.43 0.99
N GLY A 208 -19.17 -3.61 0.37
CA GLY A 208 -20.04 -4.76 0.55
C GLY A 208 -19.37 -6.07 0.14
N TRP A 209 -18.58 -6.05 -0.93
CA TRP A 209 -17.82 -7.22 -1.37
C TRP A 209 -16.83 -7.69 -0.29
N PHE A 210 -16.05 -6.79 0.31
CA PHE A 210 -15.15 -7.13 1.42
C PHE A 210 -15.89 -7.79 2.59
N ASN A 211 -17.01 -7.21 3.00
CA ASN A 211 -17.80 -7.75 4.11
C ASN A 211 -18.48 -9.10 3.82
N ARG A 212 -18.67 -9.46 2.57
CA ARG A 212 -19.22 -10.77 2.19
C ARG A 212 -18.14 -11.82 2.00
N THR A 213 -16.98 -11.44 1.46
CA THR A 213 -15.98 -12.40 0.97
C THR A 213 -14.75 -12.51 1.86
N GLN A 214 -14.40 -11.46 2.61
CA GLN A 214 -13.17 -11.41 3.40
C GLN A 214 -13.38 -11.47 4.92
N THR A 215 -14.61 -11.71 5.39
CA THR A 215 -14.86 -11.95 6.82
C THR A 215 -14.23 -13.26 7.28
N GLY A 216 -13.71 -13.27 8.50
CA GLY A 216 -13.26 -14.48 9.21
C GLY A 216 -14.43 -15.23 9.86
N VAL A 217 -14.13 -16.38 10.45
CA VAL A 217 -15.10 -17.22 11.16
C VAL A 217 -15.63 -16.53 12.43
N VAL A 218 -14.76 -15.82 13.14
CA VAL A 218 -15.12 -15.09 14.35
C VAL A 218 -15.75 -13.73 13.99
N PRO A 219 -16.87 -13.33 14.61
CA PRO A 219 -17.49 -12.03 14.35
C PRO A 219 -16.52 -10.86 14.50
N SER A 220 -16.52 -9.93 13.53
CA SER A 220 -15.62 -8.77 13.44
C SER A 220 -14.15 -9.10 13.19
N SER A 221 -13.83 -10.33 12.81
CA SER A 221 -12.55 -10.69 12.24
C SER A 221 -12.61 -10.70 10.72
N TYR A 222 -11.44 -10.55 10.10
CA TYR A 222 -11.26 -10.57 8.65
C TYR A 222 -10.06 -11.43 8.27
N ARG A 223 -10.09 -12.00 7.06
CA ARG A 223 -9.07 -12.90 6.55
C ARG A 223 -8.78 -12.62 5.08
N TRP A 224 -7.52 -12.41 4.74
CA TRP A 224 -7.05 -12.41 3.34
C TRP A 224 -7.23 -13.79 2.71
N ARG A 225 -7.77 -13.83 1.51
CA ARG A 225 -7.90 -15.06 0.71
C ARG A 225 -6.68 -15.22 -0.22
N GLY A 226 -6.58 -16.36 -0.91
CA GLY A 226 -5.55 -16.62 -1.93
C GLY A 226 -4.18 -17.08 -1.39
N ARG A 227 -4.07 -17.43 -0.11
CA ARG A 227 -2.85 -18.06 0.45
C ARG A 227 -2.78 -19.55 0.09
N ASN A 228 -1.62 -20.00 -0.39
CA ASN A 228 -1.43 -21.41 -0.77
C ASN A 228 -1.13 -22.29 0.43
N ALA A 229 -2.14 -23.04 0.92
CA ALA A 229 -1.98 -23.97 2.06
C ALA A 229 -1.13 -25.21 1.73
N THR A 230 -0.95 -25.53 0.45
CA THR A 230 -0.26 -26.75 -0.01
C THR A 230 1.13 -26.47 -0.58
N THR A 231 1.66 -25.25 -0.42
CA THR A 231 2.98 -24.90 -0.94
C THR A 231 4.07 -25.80 -0.36
N VAL A 232 4.91 -26.33 -1.24
CA VAL A 232 6.09 -27.12 -0.87
C VAL A 232 7.40 -26.37 -1.08
N LYS A 233 7.35 -25.18 -1.65
CA LYS A 233 8.53 -24.38 -2.00
C LYS A 233 8.72 -23.15 -1.14
N GLU A 234 7.64 -22.61 -0.54
CA GLU A 234 7.70 -21.38 0.23
C GLU A 234 7.96 -21.65 1.72
N LEU A 235 8.92 -20.95 2.29
CA LEU A 235 9.23 -21.01 3.72
C LEU A 235 8.01 -20.59 4.57
N ASN A 236 7.32 -19.54 4.14
CA ASN A 236 6.04 -19.09 4.67
C ASN A 236 5.11 -18.75 3.51
N PRO A 237 3.88 -19.30 3.45
CA PRO A 237 2.96 -19.04 2.35
C PRO A 237 2.73 -17.55 2.13
N LYS A 238 2.99 -17.06 0.91
CA LYS A 238 2.81 -15.66 0.53
C LYS A 238 1.37 -15.19 0.77
N THR A 239 1.20 -13.92 1.07
CA THR A 239 -0.11 -13.26 1.21
C THR A 239 -0.17 -12.07 0.26
N LEU A 240 -0.09 -12.34 -1.05
CA LEU A 240 -0.07 -11.32 -2.12
C LEU A 240 -1.25 -10.34 -2.02
N THR A 241 -2.39 -10.85 -1.58
CA THR A 241 -3.63 -10.07 -1.42
C THR A 241 -3.54 -8.99 -0.34
N SER A 242 -2.62 -9.13 0.61
CA SER A 242 -2.38 -8.10 1.65
C SER A 242 -1.50 -6.94 1.20
N GLY A 243 -0.88 -7.03 0.00
CA GLY A 243 0.14 -6.08 -0.46
C GLY A 243 1.49 -6.24 0.26
N LEU A 244 1.56 -7.04 1.31
CA LEU A 244 2.77 -7.34 2.09
C LEU A 244 3.25 -8.77 1.78
N ASP A 245 3.57 -9.03 0.53
CA ASP A 245 3.65 -10.32 -0.14
C ASP A 245 4.29 -11.45 0.67
N ASP A 246 5.54 -11.31 1.07
CA ASP A 246 6.31 -12.30 1.81
C ASP A 246 6.42 -12.00 3.32
N TYR A 247 5.68 -10.98 3.81
CA TYR A 247 5.63 -10.70 5.24
C TYR A 247 5.13 -11.93 6.01
N PRO A 248 5.79 -12.32 7.11
CA PRO A 248 5.43 -13.53 7.85
C PRO A 248 4.01 -13.50 8.41
N ARG A 249 3.21 -14.51 8.05
CA ARG A 249 1.87 -14.78 8.57
C ARG A 249 1.84 -16.17 9.19
N ALA A 250 0.65 -16.67 9.56
CA ALA A 250 0.53 -18.07 10.00
C ALA A 250 1.18 -19.02 9.00
N SER A 251 1.94 -20.00 9.49
CA SER A 251 2.70 -20.92 8.64
C SER A 251 1.81 -21.92 7.88
N HIS A 252 0.58 -22.15 8.35
CA HIS A 252 -0.39 -23.07 7.76
C HIS A 252 -1.72 -22.34 7.57
N PRO A 253 -1.99 -21.84 6.35
CA PRO A 253 -3.25 -21.13 6.06
C PRO A 253 -4.47 -22.01 6.32
N THR A 254 -5.42 -21.53 7.10
CA THR A 254 -6.71 -22.16 7.39
C THR A 254 -7.84 -21.16 7.40
N ASP A 255 -9.07 -21.62 7.52
CA ASP A 255 -10.23 -20.75 7.64
C ASP A 255 -10.31 -20.01 8.98
N ASP A 256 -9.58 -20.47 9.99
CA ASP A 256 -9.55 -19.86 11.32
C ASP A 256 -8.65 -18.64 11.43
N GLU A 257 -7.91 -18.29 10.37
CA GLU A 257 -7.03 -17.13 10.35
C GLU A 257 -7.79 -15.82 10.62
N ARG A 258 -7.15 -14.95 11.40
CA ARG A 258 -7.59 -13.57 11.65
C ARG A 258 -6.44 -12.63 11.35
N HIS A 259 -6.60 -11.75 10.36
CA HIS A 259 -5.58 -10.80 9.93
C HIS A 259 -5.89 -9.40 10.48
N VAL A 260 -5.00 -8.90 11.34
CA VAL A 260 -5.20 -7.63 12.06
C VAL A 260 -5.21 -6.42 11.12
N ASP A 261 -4.37 -6.43 10.08
CA ASP A 261 -4.29 -5.37 9.09
C ASP A 261 -5.61 -5.21 8.31
N LEU A 262 -6.20 -6.30 7.82
CA LEU A 262 -7.46 -6.24 7.08
C LEU A 262 -8.60 -5.73 7.97
N ARG A 263 -8.65 -6.16 9.24
CA ARG A 263 -9.62 -5.63 10.19
C ARG A 263 -9.50 -4.11 10.36
N CYS A 264 -8.26 -3.61 10.44
CA CYS A 264 -8.00 -2.17 10.56
C CYS A 264 -8.37 -1.42 9.27
N TRP A 265 -8.08 -1.97 8.10
CA TRP A 265 -8.54 -1.42 6.82
C TRP A 265 -10.07 -1.30 6.76
N MET A 266 -10.78 -2.32 7.23
CA MET A 266 -12.25 -2.31 7.25
C MET A 266 -12.82 -1.32 8.27
N ALA A 267 -12.11 -1.04 9.37
CA ALA A 267 -12.48 0.03 10.30
C ALA A 267 -12.43 1.42 9.61
N VAL A 268 -11.37 1.70 8.85
CA VAL A 268 -11.26 2.95 8.06
C VAL A 268 -12.35 3.01 7.00
N ALA A 269 -12.53 1.94 6.22
CA ALA A 269 -13.54 1.88 5.16
C ALA A 269 -14.95 2.10 5.70
N SER A 270 -15.31 1.48 6.84
CA SER A 270 -16.62 1.67 7.47
C SER A 270 -16.85 3.11 7.96
N GLY A 271 -15.78 3.79 8.42
CA GLY A 271 -15.84 5.21 8.78
C GLY A 271 -16.15 6.10 7.57
N VAL A 272 -15.46 5.89 6.46
CA VAL A 272 -15.71 6.63 5.21
C VAL A 272 -17.14 6.38 4.69
N MET A 273 -17.59 5.12 4.71
CA MET A 273 -18.97 4.77 4.33
C MET A 273 -20.02 5.43 5.22
N LYS A 274 -19.76 5.48 6.54
CA LYS A 274 -20.63 6.17 7.51
C LYS A 274 -20.74 7.66 7.17
N ASP A 275 -19.60 8.35 7.00
CA ASP A 275 -19.59 9.80 6.79
C ASP A 275 -20.26 10.17 5.46
N LEU A 276 -20.00 9.41 4.40
CA LEU A 276 -20.63 9.58 3.09
C LEU A 276 -22.14 9.32 3.12
N ALA A 277 -22.57 8.22 3.76
CA ALA A 277 -23.99 7.88 3.86
C ALA A 277 -24.78 8.89 4.70
N LEU A 278 -24.20 9.40 5.79
CA LEU A 278 -24.79 10.49 6.60
C LEU A 278 -24.97 11.76 5.78
N PHE A 279 -23.94 12.19 5.05
CA PHE A 279 -24.00 13.40 4.21
C PHE A 279 -25.08 13.31 3.11
N LEU A 280 -25.21 12.13 2.51
CA LEU A 280 -26.21 11.88 1.46
C LEU A 280 -27.62 11.58 1.98
N ASN A 281 -27.81 11.48 3.29
CA ASN A 281 -29.06 11.06 3.96
C ASN A 281 -29.52 9.63 3.53
N GLU A 282 -28.56 8.70 3.37
CA GLU A 282 -28.84 7.31 3.01
C GLU A 282 -29.38 6.51 4.22
N SER A 283 -30.39 5.70 4.01
CA SER A 283 -30.98 4.83 5.07
C SER A 283 -29.96 3.84 5.66
N SER A 284 -28.94 3.47 4.88
CA SER A 284 -27.84 2.59 5.30
C SER A 284 -26.83 3.22 6.27
N ALA A 285 -26.87 4.51 6.53
CA ALA A 285 -25.94 5.22 7.41
C ALA A 285 -25.83 4.59 8.81
N ARG A 286 -26.96 4.14 9.38
CA ARG A 286 -27.00 3.46 10.68
C ARG A 286 -26.21 2.16 10.69
N ILE A 287 -26.27 1.39 9.59
CA ILE A 287 -25.54 0.12 9.47
C ILE A 287 -24.03 0.39 9.50
N TYR A 288 -23.55 1.34 8.70
CA TYR A 288 -22.12 1.69 8.68
C TYR A 288 -21.65 2.27 10.01
N SER A 289 -22.47 3.08 10.68
CA SER A 289 -22.17 3.59 12.03
C SER A 289 -21.98 2.46 13.04
N THR A 290 -22.89 1.48 13.05
CA THR A 290 -22.80 0.33 13.95
C THR A 290 -21.54 -0.51 13.68
N VAL A 291 -21.24 -0.79 12.41
CA VAL A 291 -20.04 -1.55 12.04
C VAL A 291 -18.77 -0.78 12.41
N HIS A 292 -18.73 0.52 12.10
CA HIS A 292 -17.60 1.37 12.44
C HIS A 292 -17.34 1.41 13.95
N THR A 293 -18.36 1.68 14.76
CA THR A 293 -18.24 1.67 16.24
C THR A 293 -17.68 0.34 16.74
N ARG A 294 -18.17 -0.78 16.20
CA ARG A 294 -17.71 -2.11 16.60
C ARG A 294 -16.26 -2.39 16.16
N LEU A 295 -15.83 -1.90 15.01
CA LEU A 295 -14.45 -2.08 14.53
C LEU A 295 -13.46 -1.13 15.23
N MET A 296 -13.94 -0.01 15.79
CA MET A 296 -13.16 0.93 16.60
C MET A 296 -13.09 0.53 18.08
N ASP A 297 -13.85 -0.49 18.50
CA ASP A 297 -13.84 -1.01 19.87
C ASP A 297 -12.48 -1.66 20.17
N ASN A 298 -11.74 -1.06 21.12
CA ASN A 298 -10.39 -1.50 21.48
C ASN A 298 -10.40 -2.78 22.33
N ASP A 299 -11.43 -3.02 23.12
CA ASP A 299 -11.54 -4.26 23.91
C ASP A 299 -11.73 -5.45 22.96
N LEU A 300 -12.60 -5.32 21.97
CA LEU A 300 -12.78 -6.33 20.94
C LEU A 300 -11.53 -6.52 20.08
N LEU A 301 -10.84 -5.43 19.72
CA LEU A 301 -9.56 -5.50 19.00
C LEU A 301 -8.52 -6.28 19.81
N ASN A 302 -8.39 -5.96 21.10
CA ASN A 302 -7.45 -6.63 22.00
C ASN A 302 -7.79 -8.12 22.17
N GLN A 303 -9.05 -8.46 22.35
CA GLN A 303 -9.50 -9.86 22.44
C GLN A 303 -9.12 -10.66 21.18
N LEU A 304 -9.23 -10.06 20.00
CA LEU A 304 -9.00 -10.75 18.72
C LEU A 304 -7.53 -10.83 18.32
N HIS A 305 -6.70 -9.85 18.72
CA HIS A 305 -5.40 -9.64 18.11
C HIS A 305 -4.25 -9.27 19.06
N TRP A 306 -4.51 -8.99 20.36
CA TRP A 306 -3.45 -8.64 21.30
C TRP A 306 -2.88 -9.88 21.97
N SER A 307 -1.60 -10.17 21.73
CA SER A 307 -0.86 -11.20 22.48
C SER A 307 -0.35 -10.62 23.80
N GLU A 308 -0.88 -11.13 24.91
CA GLU A 308 -0.44 -10.73 26.24
C GLU A 308 0.99 -11.19 26.55
N SER A 309 1.40 -12.34 26.02
CA SER A 309 2.75 -12.88 26.20
C SER A 309 3.81 -12.05 25.48
N ALA A 310 3.53 -11.62 24.23
CA ALA A 310 4.46 -10.85 23.41
C ALA A 310 4.24 -9.33 23.50
N LYS A 311 3.15 -8.87 24.16
CA LYS A 311 2.77 -7.45 24.29
C LYS A 311 2.69 -6.72 22.94
N ARG A 312 2.04 -7.37 21.94
CA ARG A 312 1.90 -6.82 20.58
C ARG A 312 0.64 -7.30 19.88
N TYR A 313 0.18 -6.54 18.90
CA TYR A 313 -0.85 -7.00 17.99
C TYR A 313 -0.30 -8.00 16.99
N SER A 314 -1.04 -9.06 16.76
CA SER A 314 -0.62 -10.18 15.92
C SER A 314 -1.81 -10.76 15.16
N ASP A 315 -1.51 -11.39 14.03
CA ASP A 315 -2.45 -12.30 13.40
C ASP A 315 -2.68 -13.52 14.31
N TYR A 316 -3.79 -14.21 14.06
CA TYR A 316 -4.10 -15.48 14.71
C TYR A 316 -4.29 -16.55 13.64
N GLY A 317 -3.75 -17.75 13.86
CA GLY A 317 -3.88 -18.85 12.91
C GLY A 317 -3.12 -20.08 13.33
N LEU A 318 -3.11 -21.09 12.46
CA LEU A 318 -2.37 -22.34 12.66
C LEU A 318 -0.89 -22.13 12.33
N HIS A 319 -0.03 -22.11 13.34
CA HIS A 319 1.34 -21.63 13.21
C HIS A 319 2.38 -22.50 13.91
N THR A 320 3.56 -22.55 13.32
CA THR A 320 4.82 -22.99 13.94
C THR A 320 5.99 -22.22 13.32
N ASP A 321 6.96 -21.82 14.13
CA ASP A 321 8.23 -21.24 13.66
C ASP A 321 9.23 -22.30 13.18
N SER A 322 8.95 -23.59 13.43
CA SER A 322 9.82 -24.72 13.11
C SER A 322 9.65 -25.17 11.66
N VAL A 323 9.76 -24.24 10.71
CA VAL A 323 9.72 -24.49 9.25
C VAL A 323 11.08 -24.15 8.66
N ARG A 324 11.57 -24.98 7.73
CA ARG A 324 12.85 -24.76 7.02
C ARG A 324 12.73 -25.13 5.55
N LEU A 325 13.53 -24.47 4.71
CA LEU A 325 13.81 -24.90 3.34
C LEU A 325 15.03 -25.83 3.36
N GLN A 326 14.86 -27.06 2.92
CA GLN A 326 15.90 -28.08 2.89
C GLN A 326 15.90 -28.79 1.54
N ARG A 327 17.08 -29.07 1.00
CA ARG A 327 17.18 -29.94 -0.20
C ARG A 327 16.77 -31.37 0.15
N PRO A 328 15.91 -31.98 -0.67
CA PRO A 328 15.63 -33.42 -0.53
C PRO A 328 16.90 -34.26 -0.66
N ALA A 329 16.96 -35.35 0.06
CA ALA A 329 18.07 -36.30 -0.07
C ALA A 329 18.18 -36.80 -1.53
N PRO A 330 19.39 -37.00 -2.06
CA PRO A 330 19.54 -37.58 -3.37
C PRO A 330 18.91 -38.99 -3.41
N PRO A 331 18.41 -39.45 -4.56
CA PRO A 331 17.88 -40.81 -4.69
C PRO A 331 18.91 -41.86 -4.24
N PRO A 332 18.51 -42.86 -3.49
CA PRO A 332 19.44 -43.78 -2.85
C PRO A 332 20.21 -44.73 -3.82
N ASN A 333 19.84 -44.78 -5.10
CA ASN A 333 20.38 -45.75 -6.07
C ASN A 333 20.92 -45.06 -7.33
N LEU A 334 22.07 -44.42 -7.24
CA LEU A 334 22.86 -44.10 -8.44
C LEU A 334 23.67 -45.34 -8.85
N GLN A 335 23.43 -45.85 -10.05
CA GLN A 335 24.25 -46.93 -10.59
C GLN A 335 25.69 -46.44 -10.81
N PRO A 336 26.69 -47.27 -10.63
CA PRO A 336 28.08 -46.92 -10.90
C PRO A 336 28.24 -46.38 -12.34
N GLY A 337 28.72 -45.12 -12.47
CA GLY A 337 28.90 -44.45 -13.76
C GLY A 337 27.76 -43.53 -14.21
N GLN A 338 26.64 -43.49 -13.53
CA GLN A 338 25.61 -42.47 -13.80
C GLN A 338 26.01 -41.12 -13.22
N ARG A 339 25.88 -40.06 -14.02
CA ARG A 339 26.00 -38.68 -13.51
C ARG A 339 24.86 -38.41 -12.53
N PRO A 340 25.14 -37.84 -11.34
CA PRO A 340 24.09 -37.47 -10.41
C PRO A 340 23.10 -36.51 -11.12
N PRO A 341 21.78 -36.66 -10.91
CA PRO A 341 20.81 -35.73 -11.42
C PRO A 341 21.10 -34.34 -10.86
N PRO A 342 20.70 -33.26 -11.58
CA PRO A 342 20.86 -31.91 -11.06
C PRO A 342 20.24 -31.81 -9.67
N PRO A 343 20.81 -30.96 -8.78
CA PRO A 343 20.28 -30.78 -7.43
C PRO A 343 18.81 -30.37 -7.48
N ARG A 344 17.95 -31.11 -6.77
CA ARG A 344 16.53 -30.70 -6.64
C ARG A 344 16.43 -29.39 -5.87
N GLU A 345 15.43 -28.57 -6.19
CA GLU A 345 15.14 -27.35 -5.44
C GLU A 345 14.88 -27.66 -3.95
N LYS A 346 15.11 -26.65 -3.09
CA LYS A 346 14.79 -26.79 -1.67
C LYS A 346 13.28 -26.93 -1.50
N GLU A 347 12.89 -27.82 -0.62
CA GLU A 347 11.51 -28.07 -0.24
C GLU A 347 11.25 -27.61 1.20
N ARG A 348 10.01 -27.25 1.46
CA ARG A 348 9.51 -26.82 2.77
C ARG A 348 9.36 -28.03 3.68
N MET A 349 10.03 -27.98 4.82
CA MET A 349 10.00 -29.03 5.85
C MET A 349 9.47 -28.46 7.15
N VAL A 350 8.36 -29.00 7.65
CA VAL A 350 7.78 -28.71 8.97
C VAL A 350 8.40 -29.66 9.98
N ARG A 351 8.99 -29.14 11.05
CA ARG A 351 9.71 -29.93 12.05
C ARG A 351 8.94 -30.09 13.38
N GLN A 352 7.95 -29.24 13.59
CA GLN A 352 7.08 -29.25 14.75
C GLN A 352 5.66 -29.03 14.28
N GLU A 353 4.73 -29.81 14.81
CA GLU A 353 3.30 -29.66 14.53
C GLU A 353 2.84 -28.23 14.84
N PRO A 354 2.10 -27.58 13.92
CA PRO A 354 1.56 -26.27 14.14
C PRO A 354 0.42 -26.29 15.17
N SER A 355 0.24 -25.20 15.89
CA SER A 355 -0.87 -25.01 16.82
C SER A 355 -1.63 -23.73 16.52
N LEU A 356 -2.92 -23.67 16.85
CA LEU A 356 -3.71 -22.45 16.78
C LEU A 356 -3.28 -21.47 17.87
N GLY A 357 -2.96 -20.22 17.45
CA GLY A 357 -2.48 -19.20 18.37
C GLY A 357 -2.15 -17.89 17.67
N PHE A 358 -1.66 -16.93 18.45
CA PHE A 358 -1.13 -15.70 17.90
C PHE A 358 0.20 -15.94 17.18
N VAL A 359 0.37 -15.33 16.00
CA VAL A 359 1.62 -15.32 15.23
C VAL A 359 2.50 -14.20 15.77
N ASP A 360 2.93 -14.33 17.00
CA ASP A 360 3.55 -13.24 17.77
C ASP A 360 5.09 -13.31 17.85
N SER A 361 5.70 -14.31 17.23
CA SER A 361 7.16 -14.37 17.01
C SER A 361 7.66 -13.31 16.02
N SER A 362 6.77 -12.76 15.19
CA SER A 362 7.08 -11.76 14.18
C SER A 362 6.51 -10.39 14.55
N PHE A 363 7.39 -9.42 14.84
CA PHE A 363 7.02 -8.03 15.05
C PHE A 363 7.41 -7.19 13.82
N GLY A 364 6.47 -6.43 13.29
CA GLY A 364 6.69 -5.61 12.11
C GLY A 364 5.49 -4.78 11.72
N TYR A 365 5.40 -4.38 10.45
CA TYR A 365 4.33 -3.50 9.97
C TYR A 365 2.93 -4.01 10.29
N VAL A 366 2.69 -5.31 10.17
CA VAL A 366 1.39 -5.90 10.48
C VAL A 366 0.96 -5.64 11.93
N SER A 367 1.89 -5.74 12.87
CA SER A 367 1.64 -5.46 14.29
C SER A 367 1.31 -3.99 14.58
N LEU A 368 1.69 -3.09 13.66
CA LEU A 368 1.46 -1.66 13.81
C LEU A 368 0.11 -1.18 13.23
N PHE A 369 -0.63 -1.99 12.47
CA PHE A 369 -1.83 -1.49 11.76
C PHE A 369 -2.87 -0.82 12.65
N PRO A 370 -3.16 -1.29 13.89
CA PRO A 370 -4.05 -0.57 14.80
C PRO A 370 -3.59 0.86 15.11
N PHE A 371 -2.28 1.07 15.22
CA PHE A 371 -1.66 2.38 15.38
C PHE A 371 -1.63 3.16 14.07
N LEU A 372 -1.17 2.56 12.95
CA LEU A 372 -1.01 3.20 11.64
C LEU A 372 -2.33 3.80 11.13
N LEU A 373 -3.45 3.10 11.35
CA LEU A 373 -4.78 3.52 10.91
C LEU A 373 -5.59 4.21 12.02
N ARG A 374 -4.94 4.58 13.14
CA ARG A 374 -5.51 5.39 14.22
C ARG A 374 -6.76 4.76 14.87
N ILE A 375 -6.71 3.42 15.07
CA ILE A 375 -7.80 2.67 15.71
C ILE A 375 -7.70 2.74 17.23
N LEU A 376 -6.47 2.87 17.76
CA LEU A 376 -6.22 2.83 19.20
C LEU A 376 -6.76 4.07 19.90
N ALA A 377 -7.33 3.88 21.07
CA ALA A 377 -7.65 4.98 21.96
C ALA A 377 -6.37 5.70 22.39
N PRO A 378 -6.38 7.05 22.44
CA PRO A 378 -5.17 7.83 22.73
C PRO A 378 -4.55 7.58 24.11
N ASP A 379 -5.34 7.09 25.05
CA ASP A 379 -4.96 6.75 26.43
C ASP A 379 -4.70 5.26 26.64
N SER A 380 -4.81 4.44 25.58
CA SER A 380 -4.66 2.99 25.72
C SER A 380 -3.21 2.59 26.09
N PRO A 381 -3.03 1.60 26.98
CA PRO A 381 -1.71 1.09 27.34
C PRO A 381 -1.01 0.45 26.12
N GLN A 382 -1.76 -0.10 25.16
CA GLN A 382 -1.21 -0.67 23.93
C GLN A 382 -0.58 0.40 23.04
N LEU A 383 -1.12 1.62 22.99
CA LEU A 383 -0.47 2.74 22.32
C LEU A 383 0.88 3.05 22.97
N GLY A 384 0.93 3.14 24.30
CA GLY A 384 2.17 3.36 25.05
C GLY A 384 3.24 2.29 24.76
N GLN A 385 2.82 1.01 24.68
CA GLN A 385 3.71 -0.09 24.35
C GLN A 385 4.27 0.06 22.92
N ILE A 386 3.43 0.36 21.93
CA ILE A 386 3.89 0.56 20.54
C ILE A 386 4.87 1.73 20.44
N LEU A 387 4.59 2.86 21.09
CA LEU A 387 5.49 4.02 21.08
C LEU A 387 6.85 3.68 21.72
N SER A 388 6.85 2.86 22.78
CA SER A 388 8.07 2.34 23.40
C SER A 388 8.85 1.41 22.47
N ASP A 389 8.15 0.48 21.80
CA ASP A 389 8.76 -0.49 20.87
C ASP A 389 9.34 0.20 19.64
N LEU A 390 8.69 1.24 19.13
CA LEU A 390 9.19 2.03 18.00
C LEU A 390 10.56 2.67 18.27
N ARG A 391 10.94 2.95 19.53
CA ARG A 391 12.26 3.49 19.87
C ARG A 391 13.38 2.45 19.86
N GLN A 392 13.05 1.17 19.80
CA GLN A 392 14.02 0.09 19.93
C GLN A 392 14.66 -0.23 18.58
N ARG A 393 15.99 -0.04 18.46
CA ARG A 393 16.75 -0.27 17.22
C ARG A 393 16.75 -1.74 16.79
N GLU A 394 16.65 -2.67 17.72
CA GLU A 394 16.57 -4.10 17.42
C GLU A 394 15.19 -4.51 16.88
N LEU A 395 14.18 -3.66 17.06
CA LEU A 395 12.87 -3.86 16.48
C LEU A 395 12.77 -3.18 15.12
N LEU A 396 12.13 -2.02 15.02
CA LEU A 396 11.83 -1.41 13.73
C LEU A 396 12.60 -0.13 13.42
N TRP A 397 13.17 0.52 14.45
CA TRP A 397 13.81 1.81 14.28
C TRP A 397 15.15 1.72 13.54
N THR A 398 15.32 2.58 12.54
CA THR A 398 16.61 2.80 11.87
C THR A 398 16.86 4.30 11.68
N PRO A 399 18.10 4.74 11.41
CA PRO A 399 18.37 6.14 11.05
C PRO A 399 17.83 6.53 9.67
N PHE A 400 17.14 5.62 8.96
CA PHE A 400 16.64 5.83 7.60
C PHE A 400 15.12 5.74 7.50
N GLY A 401 14.43 5.24 8.54
CA GLY A 401 13.01 4.98 8.61
C GLY A 401 12.69 3.73 9.44
N LEU A 402 11.42 3.34 9.49
CA LEU A 402 11.01 2.08 10.11
C LEU A 402 11.16 0.93 9.10
N ARG A 403 11.84 -0.15 9.52
CA ARG A 403 11.93 -1.38 8.72
C ARG A 403 10.63 -2.19 8.79
N SER A 404 10.38 -3.00 7.77
CA SER A 404 9.13 -3.77 7.66
C SER A 404 9.00 -4.90 8.66
N LEU A 405 10.12 -5.49 9.10
CA LEU A 405 10.15 -6.63 10.02
C LEU A 405 11.32 -6.46 11.00
N ALA A 406 11.09 -6.73 12.27
CA ALA A 406 12.09 -6.63 13.33
C ALA A 406 13.25 -7.64 13.14
N LYS A 407 14.47 -7.25 13.50
CA LYS A 407 15.65 -8.13 13.47
C LYS A 407 15.49 -9.37 14.38
N THR A 408 14.66 -9.25 15.40
CA THR A 408 14.36 -10.33 16.33
C THR A 408 13.41 -11.39 15.75
N SER A 409 12.75 -11.09 14.61
CA SER A 409 11.86 -12.06 13.95
C SER A 409 12.66 -13.22 13.33
N PRO A 410 12.20 -14.48 13.46
CA PRO A 410 12.85 -15.64 12.86
C PRO A 410 13.03 -15.56 11.35
N LEU A 411 12.16 -14.80 10.67
CA LEU A 411 12.15 -14.67 9.21
C LEU A 411 12.79 -13.36 8.70
N TYR A 412 13.35 -12.52 9.58
CA TYR A 412 14.04 -11.31 9.16
C TYR A 412 15.17 -11.63 8.17
N GLY A 413 15.17 -10.95 7.03
CA GLY A 413 16.17 -11.12 5.97
C GLY A 413 16.22 -12.53 5.34
N LYS A 414 15.24 -13.40 5.60
CA LYS A 414 15.21 -14.76 5.03
C LYS A 414 14.53 -14.79 3.67
N TYR A 415 15.13 -15.57 2.76
CA TYR A 415 14.51 -15.94 1.49
C TYR A 415 13.24 -16.75 1.72
N ASN A 416 12.20 -16.48 0.94
CA ASN A 416 10.93 -17.21 1.04
C ASN A 416 10.91 -18.50 0.22
N THR A 417 11.61 -18.52 -0.90
CA THR A 417 11.93 -19.73 -1.68
C THR A 417 13.45 -19.85 -1.82
N GLU A 418 13.96 -20.77 -2.62
CA GLU A 418 15.39 -20.82 -2.92
C GLU A 418 15.87 -19.57 -3.68
N HIS A 419 14.99 -18.90 -4.41
CA HIS A 419 15.33 -17.83 -5.35
C HIS A 419 14.70 -16.47 -5.01
N ASP A 420 13.62 -16.42 -4.21
CA ASP A 420 12.93 -15.17 -3.84
C ASP A 420 13.66 -14.46 -2.69
N PRO A 421 14.36 -13.36 -2.96
CA PRO A 421 15.00 -12.58 -1.91
C PRO A 421 13.95 -11.95 -0.97
N PRO A 422 14.35 -11.58 0.27
CA PRO A 422 13.45 -10.93 1.21
C PRO A 422 12.96 -9.59 0.64
N TYR A 423 11.64 -9.36 0.67
CA TYR A 423 10.98 -8.20 0.10
C TYR A 423 10.35 -7.33 1.21
N TRP A 424 9.35 -7.87 1.95
CA TRP A 424 8.77 -7.24 3.15
C TRP A 424 9.36 -7.78 4.47
N ARG A 425 10.59 -8.28 4.45
CA ARG A 425 11.28 -8.91 5.59
C ARG A 425 12.52 -8.14 6.03
N GLY A 426 12.40 -6.81 6.12
CA GLY A 426 13.47 -5.96 6.64
C GLY A 426 13.54 -4.58 5.98
N SER A 427 13.35 -4.47 4.67
CA SER A 427 13.43 -3.19 3.94
C SER A 427 12.46 -2.13 4.48
N ILE A 428 12.85 -0.86 4.26
CA ILE A 428 12.06 0.33 4.60
C ILE A 428 11.17 0.69 3.42
N TRP A 429 9.87 0.88 3.66
CA TRP A 429 8.86 1.20 2.67
C TRP A 429 8.19 2.52 3.01
N ILE A 430 8.18 3.45 2.07
CA ILE A 430 7.76 4.84 2.34
C ILE A 430 6.24 4.96 2.54
N ASN A 431 5.43 4.12 1.91
CA ASN A 431 3.98 4.11 2.12
C ASN A 431 3.59 3.82 3.58
N VAL A 432 4.18 2.78 4.19
CA VAL A 432 3.90 2.44 5.61
C VAL A 432 4.55 3.46 6.56
N ASN A 433 5.73 3.96 6.23
CA ASN A 433 6.37 5.03 6.98
C ASN A 433 5.55 6.35 6.93
N TYR A 434 4.90 6.65 5.81
CA TYR A 434 3.94 7.75 5.72
C TYR A 434 2.75 7.55 6.66
N LEU A 435 2.17 6.34 6.72
CA LEU A 435 1.11 6.01 7.66
C LEU A 435 1.58 6.15 9.12
N ALA A 436 2.81 5.72 9.41
CA ALA A 436 3.39 5.85 10.75
C ALA A 436 3.56 7.32 11.17
N LEU A 437 4.06 8.17 10.28
CA LEU A 437 4.16 9.62 10.53
C LEU A 437 2.79 10.26 10.70
N ALA A 438 1.81 9.88 9.88
CA ALA A 438 0.44 10.34 10.02
C ALA A 438 -0.18 9.96 11.37
N ALA A 439 0.10 8.74 11.86
CA ALA A 439 -0.34 8.29 13.16
C ALA A 439 0.40 9.01 14.31
N LEU A 440 1.73 9.14 14.23
CA LEU A 440 2.52 9.86 15.23
C LEU A 440 2.05 11.32 15.35
N ARG A 441 1.80 11.99 14.22
CA ARG A 441 1.26 13.37 14.23
C ARG A 441 -0.12 13.43 14.88
N HIS A 442 -0.99 12.47 14.59
CA HIS A 442 -2.31 12.38 15.22
C HIS A 442 -2.18 12.19 16.74
N TYR A 443 -1.42 11.21 17.20
CA TYR A 443 -1.30 10.92 18.64
C TYR A 443 -0.47 11.96 19.40
N SER A 444 0.37 12.74 18.74
CA SER A 444 1.06 13.88 19.39
C SER A 444 0.10 14.96 19.85
N THR A 445 -1.12 15.03 19.26
CA THR A 445 -2.14 16.02 19.61
C THR A 445 -3.36 15.42 20.30
N ALA A 446 -3.75 14.19 19.97
CA ALA A 446 -4.93 13.53 20.49
C ALA A 446 -4.67 12.81 21.84
N ALA A 447 -3.44 12.29 22.05
CA ALA A 447 -3.05 11.68 23.31
C ALA A 447 -2.70 12.75 24.36
N VAL A 448 -2.66 12.34 25.62
CA VAL A 448 -2.24 13.19 26.75
C VAL A 448 -1.05 12.57 27.50
N GLY A 449 -0.31 13.40 28.24
CA GLY A 449 0.80 12.95 29.07
C GLY A 449 1.97 12.38 28.28
N SER A 450 2.53 11.26 28.74
CA SER A 450 3.75 10.66 28.16
C SER A 450 3.58 10.17 26.72
N ASN A 451 2.40 9.69 26.35
CA ASN A 451 2.13 9.21 24.98
C ASN A 451 2.19 10.35 23.97
N SER A 452 1.63 11.53 24.30
CA SER A 452 1.71 12.72 23.45
C SER A 452 3.17 13.15 23.21
N ALA A 453 3.95 13.30 24.26
CA ALA A 453 5.35 13.71 24.17
C ALA A 453 6.21 12.66 23.42
N ALA A 454 5.98 11.36 23.67
CA ALA A 454 6.65 10.28 22.96
C ALA A 454 6.34 10.29 21.47
N ALA A 455 5.06 10.44 21.11
CA ALA A 455 4.62 10.50 19.72
C ALA A 455 5.22 11.72 18.99
N ALA A 456 5.24 12.91 19.63
CA ALA A 456 5.85 14.11 19.05
C ALA A 456 7.35 13.93 18.79
N SER A 457 8.10 13.42 19.77
CA SER A 457 9.55 13.19 19.61
C SER A 457 9.86 12.16 18.52
N LEU A 458 9.09 11.05 18.45
CA LEU A 458 9.24 10.04 17.39
C LEU A 458 8.88 10.59 16.02
N TYR A 459 7.86 11.47 15.94
CA TYR A 459 7.46 12.11 14.69
C TYR A 459 8.60 12.96 14.11
N ASP A 460 9.19 13.84 14.90
CA ASP A 460 10.23 14.76 14.43
C ASP A 460 11.46 13.99 13.95
N GLU A 461 11.90 12.99 14.71
CA GLU A 461 13.07 12.18 14.36
C GLU A 461 12.81 11.29 13.13
N LEU A 462 11.69 10.56 13.09
CA LEU A 462 11.35 9.68 11.97
C LEU A 462 11.16 10.47 10.67
N ARG A 463 10.49 11.62 10.75
CA ARG A 463 10.30 12.51 9.61
C ARG A 463 11.64 12.97 9.04
N SER A 464 12.55 13.40 9.90
CA SER A 464 13.91 13.84 9.50
C SER A 464 14.69 12.69 8.87
N ASN A 465 14.66 11.50 9.45
CA ASN A 465 15.35 10.30 8.96
C ASN A 465 14.90 9.94 7.54
N ILE A 466 13.58 9.90 7.30
CA ILE A 466 13.01 9.55 5.99
C ILE A 466 13.37 10.60 4.94
N ILE A 467 13.13 11.88 5.23
CA ILE A 467 13.40 12.96 4.26
C ILE A 467 14.89 12.95 3.88
N ASN A 468 15.78 12.90 4.87
CA ASN A 468 17.21 12.93 4.64
C ASN A 468 17.69 11.72 3.83
N ASN A 469 17.19 10.52 4.12
CA ASN A 469 17.60 9.33 3.42
C ASN A 469 17.13 9.34 1.96
N VAL A 470 15.84 9.57 1.70
CA VAL A 470 15.31 9.57 0.33
C VAL A 470 15.97 10.66 -0.51
N PHE A 471 16.18 11.85 0.05
CA PHE A 471 16.88 12.94 -0.60
C PHE A 471 18.35 12.61 -0.91
N LEU A 472 19.08 12.00 0.04
CA LEU A 472 20.47 11.58 -0.17
C LEU A 472 20.57 10.54 -1.29
N GLN A 473 19.70 9.53 -1.29
CA GLN A 473 19.70 8.50 -2.34
C GLN A 473 19.36 9.08 -3.71
N TYR A 474 18.41 9.99 -3.78
CA TYR A 474 18.12 10.72 -5.02
C TYR A 474 19.33 11.53 -5.52
N ARG A 475 20.00 12.27 -4.64
CA ARG A 475 21.20 13.03 -5.02
C ARG A 475 22.34 12.16 -5.53
N THR A 476 22.49 10.97 -4.96
CA THR A 476 23.58 10.05 -5.29
C THR A 476 23.32 9.28 -6.58
N SER A 477 22.08 8.84 -6.80
CA SER A 477 21.73 7.95 -7.91
C SER A 477 20.94 8.62 -9.04
N GLY A 478 20.32 9.78 -8.79
CA GLY A 478 19.36 10.41 -9.69
C GLY A 478 17.97 9.77 -9.66
N TYR A 479 17.74 8.75 -8.82
CA TYR A 479 16.51 8.00 -8.78
C TYR A 479 15.82 8.04 -7.41
N ILE A 480 14.49 7.95 -7.42
CA ILE A 480 13.69 7.54 -6.28
C ILE A 480 13.49 6.03 -6.40
N TRP A 481 13.60 5.31 -5.29
CA TRP A 481 13.61 3.86 -5.22
C TRP A 481 12.32 3.32 -4.61
N GLU A 482 12.00 2.09 -4.95
CA GLU A 482 10.82 1.39 -4.46
C GLU A 482 10.87 1.18 -2.93
N GLN A 483 12.03 0.78 -2.44
CA GLN A 483 12.31 0.50 -1.04
C GLN A 483 13.74 0.90 -0.68
N TYR A 484 14.08 0.91 0.60
CA TYR A 484 15.41 1.27 1.08
C TYR A 484 15.93 0.20 2.04
N ASP A 485 17.24 -0.02 2.00
CA ASP A 485 17.92 -0.96 2.88
C ASP A 485 17.91 -0.45 4.33
N ASP A 486 17.53 -1.30 5.26
CA ASP A 486 17.37 -0.91 6.68
C ASP A 486 18.68 -0.77 7.46
N THR A 487 19.79 -1.20 6.88
CA THR A 487 21.13 -1.14 7.48
C THR A 487 21.97 -0.01 6.92
N THR A 488 21.89 0.22 5.60
CA THR A 488 22.72 1.20 4.88
C THR A 488 21.95 2.42 4.38
N GLY A 489 20.62 2.35 4.32
CA GLY A 489 19.76 3.37 3.74
C GLY A 489 19.75 3.38 2.21
N GLN A 490 20.54 2.53 1.54
CA GLN A 490 20.64 2.51 0.09
C GLN A 490 19.31 2.12 -0.56
N GLY A 491 19.06 2.70 -1.75
CA GLY A 491 17.90 2.35 -2.56
C GLY A 491 17.95 0.89 -3.02
N LYS A 492 16.80 0.21 -2.98
CA LYS A 492 16.59 -1.18 -3.39
C LYS A 492 15.33 -1.32 -4.23
N GLY A 493 15.19 -2.44 -4.92
CA GLY A 493 14.03 -2.72 -5.77
C GLY A 493 14.05 -1.94 -7.08
N SER A 494 12.87 -1.68 -7.62
CA SER A 494 12.71 -0.99 -8.90
C SER A 494 13.10 0.49 -8.83
N HIS A 495 13.72 0.99 -9.92
CA HIS A 495 14.10 2.38 -10.09
C HIS A 495 14.23 2.72 -11.60
N PRO A 496 13.75 3.92 -12.05
CA PRO A 496 13.03 4.89 -11.25
C PRO A 496 11.70 4.33 -10.74
N PHE A 497 11.37 4.65 -9.48
CA PHE A 497 10.11 4.32 -8.87
C PHE A 497 9.27 5.58 -8.72
N THR A 498 8.14 5.62 -9.40
CA THR A 498 7.25 6.79 -9.48
C THR A 498 6.00 6.63 -8.61
N GLY A 499 5.95 5.57 -7.80
CA GLY A 499 4.87 5.22 -6.91
C GLY A 499 4.95 5.90 -5.53
N TRP A 500 4.54 5.18 -4.51
CA TRP A 500 4.36 5.70 -3.13
C TRP A 500 5.59 6.34 -2.48
N SER A 501 6.82 6.09 -2.96
CA SER A 501 8.01 6.78 -2.43
C SER A 501 7.97 8.29 -2.67
N ALA A 502 7.18 8.77 -3.66
CA ALA A 502 6.92 10.18 -3.87
C ALA A 502 6.09 10.83 -2.74
N LEU A 503 5.50 10.04 -1.83
CA LEU A 503 4.87 10.57 -0.61
C LEU A 503 5.85 11.31 0.30
N VAL A 504 7.16 11.22 0.05
CA VAL A 504 8.14 12.08 0.72
C VAL A 504 7.80 13.57 0.58
N VAL A 505 7.17 13.99 -0.52
CA VAL A 505 6.68 15.37 -0.72
C VAL A 505 5.59 15.72 0.30
N ALA A 506 4.63 14.82 0.49
CA ALA A 506 3.57 14.99 1.50
C ALA A 506 4.15 14.97 2.93
N ILE A 507 5.18 14.15 3.19
CA ILE A 507 5.91 14.13 4.47
C ILE A 507 6.63 15.47 4.70
N MET A 508 7.30 16.02 3.69
CA MET A 508 7.96 17.34 3.77
C MET A 508 6.95 18.44 4.06
N ALA A 509 5.80 18.40 3.40
CA ALA A 509 4.72 19.38 3.55
C ALA A 509 3.82 19.14 4.77
N GLU A 510 4.04 18.07 5.55
CA GLU A 510 3.18 17.63 6.67
C GLU A 510 1.69 17.45 6.25
N ASN A 511 1.47 17.04 5.02
CA ASN A 511 0.16 16.78 4.46
C ASN A 511 -0.21 15.31 4.66
N PHE A 512 -0.91 15.01 5.77
CA PHE A 512 -1.41 13.68 6.10
C PHE A 512 -2.92 13.56 5.84
N TYR A 513 -3.40 12.29 5.73
CA TYR A 513 -4.82 11.97 5.53
C TYR A 513 -5.64 12.09 6.81
#